data_89588bff7d081454bb3b372be6487d34
#
_entry.id   89588bff7d081454bb3b372be6487d34
#
_cell.length_a   1.000
_cell.length_b   1.000
_cell.length_c   1.000
_cell.angle_alpha   90.00
_cell.angle_beta   90.00
_cell.angle_gamma   90.00
#
_symmetry.space_group_name_H-M   'P 1'
#
loop_
_entity.id
_entity.type
_entity.pdbx_description
1 polymer ?
#
loop_
_entity_poly.entity_id
_entity_poly.type
_entity_poly.pdbx_seq_one_letter_code
_entity_poly.pdbx_strand_id
1 'polypeptide(L)'
;MSRVPQPFVQPLSERIATPHARTCEAAQPIDLSQLDGPRHKEVAKQITEAAETLGFFQVVNHGVSVELLELLKTSAHKFFAQPPEKKAIYLKEVSPSKLVKYGTSFVPEKEKAIEWKDYVSMLYTNDHEVLQHWPPQCRVVEVLMEDVGVRLEEERMNRLMGTKMVNMNYYPTCPSPELTIGVGRHSDMGMLTVLLQDGIGGLYVKLDNGDWAEIPPLDGALVINVGDTLQILSNGKYKSAEHRVRTTNIGSRVSVPIFTAPNPSEKIGPLPEVVRHDGVARYKELLFQDYMNNFFGQPHDGKKSLDFARAD
;
A
#
# COMPACT_ATOMS: atom_id res chain seq x y z
N MET A 1 -18.31 -20.90 -1.96
CA MET A 1 -17.74 -21.63 -3.13
C MET A 1 -16.97 -22.83 -2.60
N SER A 2 -17.13 -24.01 -3.19
CA SER A 2 -16.40 -25.22 -2.79
C SER A 2 -15.09 -25.46 -3.56
N ARG A 3 -14.82 -24.69 -4.62
CA ARG A 3 -13.63 -24.82 -5.47
C ARG A 3 -13.21 -23.46 -6.04
N VAL A 4 -11.90 -23.25 -6.18
CA VAL A 4 -11.32 -22.07 -6.84
C VAL A 4 -11.57 -22.14 -8.35
N PRO A 5 -12.17 -21.10 -8.98
CA PRO A 5 -12.31 -21.02 -10.43
C PRO A 5 -10.93 -20.93 -11.13
N GLN A 6 -10.83 -21.53 -12.33
CA GLN A 6 -9.56 -21.61 -13.07
C GLN A 6 -8.84 -20.26 -13.29
N PRO A 7 -9.54 -19.12 -13.59
CA PRO A 7 -8.87 -17.83 -13.77
C PRO A 7 -8.08 -17.32 -12.55
N PHE A 8 -8.39 -17.81 -11.35
CA PHE A 8 -7.73 -17.43 -10.09
C PHE A 8 -6.60 -18.39 -9.69
N VAL A 9 -6.40 -19.48 -10.43
CA VAL A 9 -5.36 -20.48 -10.11
C VAL A 9 -4.01 -19.97 -10.58
N GLN A 10 -3.15 -19.62 -9.63
CA GLN A 10 -1.84 -19.07 -9.89
C GLN A 10 -0.87 -20.11 -10.51
N PRO A 11 0.06 -19.68 -11.38
CA PRO A 11 1.18 -20.53 -11.79
C PRO A 11 1.96 -21.06 -10.58
N LEU A 12 2.59 -22.23 -10.71
CA LEU A 12 3.33 -22.86 -9.60
C LEU A 12 4.41 -21.93 -9.01
N SER A 13 5.08 -21.13 -9.84
CA SER A 13 6.10 -20.17 -9.42
C SER A 13 5.60 -19.03 -8.54
N GLU A 14 4.29 -18.70 -8.62
CA GLU A 14 3.69 -17.61 -7.85
C GLU A 14 2.93 -18.12 -6.62
N ARG A 15 2.69 -19.43 -6.52
CA ARG A 15 1.99 -20.02 -5.38
C ARG A 15 2.80 -19.88 -4.10
N ILE A 16 2.09 -19.62 -3.01
CA ILE A 16 2.69 -19.54 -1.70
C ILE A 16 2.60 -20.93 -1.07
N ALA A 17 3.72 -21.65 -1.05
CA ALA A 17 3.79 -22.92 -0.32
C ALA A 17 3.46 -22.68 1.16
N THR A 18 2.54 -23.46 1.70
CA THR A 18 2.16 -23.42 3.13
C THR A 18 3.11 -24.29 3.97
N PRO A 19 3.13 -24.17 5.29
CA PRO A 19 2.44 -23.25 6.22
C PRO A 19 3.34 -22.63 7.30
N HIS A 20 4.64 -22.43 7.16
CA HIS A 20 5.49 -21.85 8.20
C HIS A 20 6.06 -20.52 7.72
N ALA A 21 5.16 -19.56 7.47
CA ALA A 21 5.61 -18.21 7.33
C ALA A 21 6.24 -17.77 8.66
N ARG A 22 7.54 -17.47 8.61
CA ARG A 22 8.21 -16.83 9.74
C ARG A 22 7.54 -15.49 9.96
N THR A 23 7.19 -15.19 11.20
CA THR A 23 6.83 -13.82 11.60
C THR A 23 8.01 -12.92 11.32
N CYS A 24 7.75 -11.75 10.76
CA CYS A 24 8.78 -10.76 10.50
C CYS A 24 9.18 -10.10 11.83
N GLU A 25 10.20 -10.62 12.48
CA GLU A 25 10.72 -10.08 13.74
C GLU A 25 11.28 -8.64 13.57
N ALA A 26 11.70 -8.28 12.36
CA ALA A 26 12.21 -6.95 12.07
C ALA A 26 11.13 -5.86 11.98
N ALA A 27 9.85 -6.23 11.87
CA ALA A 27 8.74 -5.30 11.85
C ALA A 27 8.16 -5.04 13.25
N GLN A 28 9.04 -4.80 14.23
CA GLN A 28 8.63 -4.44 15.58
C GLN A 28 7.87 -3.11 15.59
N PRO A 29 6.85 -2.96 16.47
CA PRO A 29 6.10 -1.72 16.55
C PRO A 29 6.94 -0.57 17.15
N ILE A 30 6.89 0.57 16.48
CA ILE A 30 7.53 1.83 16.93
C ILE A 30 6.47 2.67 17.63
N ASP A 31 6.72 3.08 18.85
CA ASP A 31 5.83 3.94 19.62
C ASP A 31 6.05 5.41 19.24
N LEU A 32 5.05 6.02 18.58
CA LEU A 32 5.10 7.42 18.14
C LEU A 32 4.75 8.44 19.24
N SER A 33 4.34 8.04 20.44
CA SER A 33 3.94 8.96 21.53
C SER A 33 5.03 9.96 21.91
N GLN A 34 6.28 9.64 21.63
CA GLN A 34 7.45 10.47 21.94
C GLN A 34 8.10 11.09 20.70
N LEU A 35 7.47 11.01 19.53
CA LEU A 35 8.03 11.56 18.29
C LEU A 35 8.24 13.07 18.38
N ASP A 36 7.30 13.79 19.02
CA ASP A 36 7.42 15.24 19.29
C ASP A 36 7.89 15.55 20.73
N GLY A 37 8.39 14.54 21.43
CA GLY A 37 8.79 14.60 22.84
C GLY A 37 10.29 14.52 23.06
N PRO A 38 10.73 14.35 24.33
CA PRO A 38 12.14 14.30 24.70
C PRO A 38 12.90 13.11 24.07
N ARG A 39 12.20 12.05 23.65
CA ARG A 39 12.79 10.88 22.99
C ARG A 39 12.71 10.95 21.45
N HIS A 40 12.48 12.14 20.89
CA HIS A 40 12.39 12.35 19.42
C HIS A 40 13.52 11.66 18.64
N LYS A 41 14.78 11.87 19.08
CA LYS A 41 15.95 11.32 18.37
C LYS A 41 15.96 9.78 18.36
N GLU A 42 15.47 9.16 19.42
CA GLU A 42 15.40 7.70 19.51
C GLU A 42 14.31 7.14 18.58
N VAL A 43 13.11 7.73 18.62
CA VAL A 43 12.01 7.33 17.75
C VAL A 43 12.37 7.57 16.27
N ALA A 44 12.94 8.73 15.95
CA ALA A 44 13.39 9.05 14.60
C ALA A 44 14.46 8.04 14.11
N LYS A 45 15.38 7.62 14.97
CA LYS A 45 16.38 6.60 14.67
C LYS A 45 15.72 5.24 14.36
N GLN A 46 14.76 4.80 15.16
CA GLN A 46 14.03 3.54 14.93
C GLN A 46 13.31 3.55 13.57
N ILE A 47 12.64 4.66 13.23
CA ILE A 47 11.97 4.83 11.92
C ILE A 47 12.99 4.74 10.77
N THR A 48 14.11 5.47 10.91
CA THR A 48 15.16 5.51 9.89
C THR A 48 15.77 4.13 9.67
N GLU A 49 16.16 3.43 10.74
CA GLU A 49 16.73 2.09 10.69
C GLU A 49 15.76 1.08 10.05
N ALA A 50 14.47 1.13 10.40
CA ALA A 50 13.47 0.27 9.82
C ALA A 50 13.25 0.56 8.31
N ALA A 51 13.27 1.82 7.91
CA ALA A 51 13.16 2.24 6.51
C ALA A 51 14.39 1.84 5.68
N GLU A 52 15.59 1.87 6.27
CA GLU A 52 16.85 1.48 5.60
C GLU A 52 16.98 -0.05 5.46
N THR A 53 16.55 -0.81 6.46
CA THR A 53 16.76 -2.26 6.51
C THR A 53 15.64 -3.03 5.82
N LEU A 54 14.42 -2.96 6.37
CA LEU A 54 13.28 -3.72 5.87
C LEU A 54 12.41 -2.91 4.90
N GLY A 55 12.34 -1.57 5.10
CA GLY A 55 11.39 -0.71 4.39
C GLY A 55 9.94 -0.85 4.85
N PHE A 56 9.70 -1.64 5.90
CA PHE A 56 8.42 -1.86 6.56
C PHE A 56 8.56 -1.76 8.06
N PHE A 57 7.60 -1.14 8.73
CA PHE A 57 7.51 -1.10 10.19
C PHE A 57 6.06 -0.91 10.62
N GLN A 58 5.75 -1.24 11.86
CA GLN A 58 4.46 -0.96 12.48
C GLN A 58 4.59 0.24 13.38
N VAL A 59 3.52 1.02 13.54
CA VAL A 59 3.47 2.16 14.46
C VAL A 59 2.28 2.03 15.39
N VAL A 60 2.49 2.39 16.66
CA VAL A 60 1.49 2.46 17.71
C VAL A 60 1.51 3.85 18.35
N ASN A 61 0.45 4.21 19.08
CA ASN A 61 0.30 5.54 19.69
C ASN A 61 0.47 6.68 18.68
N HIS A 62 -0.02 6.46 17.48
CA HIS A 62 0.11 7.34 16.31
C HIS A 62 -0.92 8.49 16.28
N GLY A 63 -1.75 8.64 17.32
CA GLY A 63 -2.73 9.73 17.43
C GLY A 63 -4.09 9.45 16.80
N VAL A 64 -4.20 8.52 15.88
CA VAL A 64 -5.52 8.12 15.30
C VAL A 64 -6.27 7.26 16.30
N SER A 65 -7.53 7.60 16.60
CA SER A 65 -8.30 6.86 17.60
C SER A 65 -8.62 5.43 17.11
N VAL A 66 -8.65 4.47 18.05
CA VAL A 66 -8.98 3.07 17.76
C VAL A 66 -10.40 2.95 17.22
N GLU A 67 -11.33 3.77 17.73
CA GLU A 67 -12.74 3.80 17.29
C GLU A 67 -12.83 4.18 15.81
N LEU A 68 -11.99 5.10 15.34
CA LEU A 68 -11.95 5.53 13.96
C LEU A 68 -11.39 4.42 13.05
N LEU A 69 -10.34 3.72 13.50
CA LEU A 69 -9.79 2.58 12.77
C LEU A 69 -10.83 1.44 12.64
N GLU A 70 -11.57 1.14 13.71
CA GLU A 70 -12.64 0.15 13.68
C GLU A 70 -13.81 0.57 12.78
N LEU A 71 -14.17 1.86 12.80
CA LEU A 71 -15.18 2.41 11.92
C LEU A 71 -14.79 2.23 10.45
N LEU A 72 -13.52 2.47 10.11
CA LEU A 72 -13.01 2.31 8.75
C LEU A 72 -13.06 0.84 8.30
N LYS A 73 -12.62 -0.11 9.14
CA LYS A 73 -12.73 -1.55 8.85
C LYS A 73 -14.20 -1.97 8.64
N THR A 74 -15.07 -1.51 9.52
CA THR A 74 -16.52 -1.77 9.44
C THR A 74 -17.13 -1.19 8.16
N SER A 75 -16.73 0.00 7.76
CA SER A 75 -17.19 0.68 6.54
C SER A 75 -16.76 -0.07 5.28
N ALA A 76 -15.54 -0.59 5.26
CA ALA A 76 -15.08 -1.44 4.18
C ALA A 76 -15.92 -2.72 4.07
N HIS A 77 -16.15 -3.43 5.17
CA HIS A 77 -17.03 -4.60 5.18
C HIS A 77 -18.45 -4.25 4.70
N LYS A 78 -19.04 -3.14 5.15
CA LYS A 78 -20.37 -2.67 4.71
C LYS A 78 -20.42 -2.38 3.22
N PHE A 79 -19.35 -1.78 2.65
CA PHE A 79 -19.28 -1.54 1.22
C PHE A 79 -19.28 -2.86 0.44
N PHE A 80 -18.40 -3.79 0.77
CA PHE A 80 -18.28 -5.05 0.03
C PHE A 80 -19.45 -6.01 0.24
N ALA A 81 -20.17 -5.91 1.37
CA ALA A 81 -21.38 -6.67 1.62
C ALA A 81 -22.62 -6.19 0.85
N GLN A 82 -22.55 -5.04 0.16
CA GLN A 82 -23.65 -4.55 -0.65
C GLN A 82 -23.97 -5.50 -1.81
N PRO A 83 -25.24 -5.53 -2.27
CA PRO A 83 -25.62 -6.22 -3.49
C PRO A 83 -24.74 -5.79 -4.67
N PRO A 84 -24.44 -6.70 -5.63
CA PRO A 84 -23.59 -6.40 -6.78
C PRO A 84 -24.01 -5.14 -7.54
N GLU A 85 -25.32 -4.91 -7.69
CA GLU A 85 -25.89 -3.77 -8.43
C GLU A 85 -25.52 -2.43 -7.77
N LYS A 86 -25.42 -2.40 -6.46
CA LYS A 86 -25.02 -1.19 -5.70
C LYS A 86 -23.55 -0.85 -5.85
N LYS A 87 -22.71 -1.86 -6.05
CA LYS A 87 -21.26 -1.70 -6.28
C LYS A 87 -20.95 -1.46 -7.76
N ALA A 88 -21.75 -2.02 -8.66
CA ALA A 88 -21.54 -1.95 -10.11
C ALA A 88 -21.46 -0.52 -10.66
N ILE A 89 -22.14 0.44 -10.03
CA ILE A 89 -22.09 1.86 -10.44
C ILE A 89 -20.68 2.47 -10.29
N TYR A 90 -19.79 1.86 -9.50
CA TYR A 90 -18.41 2.29 -9.30
C TYR A 90 -17.39 1.51 -10.14
N LEU A 91 -17.83 0.56 -10.99
CA LEU A 91 -16.94 -0.17 -11.88
C LEU A 91 -16.13 0.80 -12.75
N LYS A 92 -14.87 0.45 -13.01
CA LYS A 92 -13.89 1.29 -13.72
C LYS A 92 -14.41 1.86 -15.03
N GLU A 93 -15.26 1.09 -15.73
CA GLU A 93 -15.81 1.43 -17.05
C GLU A 93 -17.03 2.34 -17.00
N VAL A 94 -17.77 2.35 -15.88
CA VAL A 94 -19.06 3.06 -15.75
C VAL A 94 -19.10 4.06 -14.60
N SER A 95 -18.06 4.12 -13.78
CA SER A 95 -18.01 5.04 -12.64
C SER A 95 -18.30 6.49 -13.06
N PRO A 96 -19.20 7.19 -12.37
CA PRO A 96 -19.53 8.59 -12.68
C PRO A 96 -18.35 9.53 -12.44
N SER A 97 -17.33 9.10 -11.75
CA SER A 97 -16.13 9.87 -11.43
C SER A 97 -14.86 9.07 -11.67
N LYS A 98 -13.84 9.76 -12.19
CA LYS A 98 -12.48 9.22 -12.27
C LYS A 98 -11.83 9.04 -10.88
N LEU A 99 -12.43 9.63 -9.85
CA LEU A 99 -11.92 9.59 -8.46
C LEU A 99 -12.23 8.28 -7.75
N VAL A 100 -13.25 7.54 -8.20
CA VAL A 100 -13.67 6.28 -7.55
C VAL A 100 -13.72 5.16 -8.58
N LYS A 101 -13.07 4.05 -8.27
CA LYS A 101 -13.04 2.86 -9.14
C LYS A 101 -13.17 1.60 -8.30
N TYR A 102 -14.15 0.77 -8.64
CA TYR A 102 -14.32 -0.57 -8.07
C TYR A 102 -13.91 -1.63 -9.10
N GLY A 103 -13.31 -2.71 -8.62
CA GLY A 103 -12.91 -3.80 -9.50
C GLY A 103 -12.45 -5.04 -8.75
N THR A 104 -12.15 -6.09 -9.52
CA THR A 104 -11.54 -7.33 -9.07
C THR A 104 -10.17 -7.43 -9.73
N SER A 105 -9.13 -7.68 -8.94
CA SER A 105 -7.73 -7.63 -9.40
C SER A 105 -7.30 -6.24 -9.93
N PHE A 106 -6.00 -5.98 -10.01
CA PHE A 106 -5.52 -4.62 -10.33
C PHE A 106 -5.47 -4.35 -11.84
N VAL A 107 -4.84 -5.24 -12.60
CA VAL A 107 -4.74 -5.20 -14.07
C VAL A 107 -5.06 -6.57 -14.65
N PRO A 108 -6.33 -7.03 -14.58
CA PRO A 108 -6.72 -8.41 -14.88
C PRO A 108 -6.27 -8.90 -16.27
N GLU A 109 -6.22 -7.98 -17.23
CA GLU A 109 -5.84 -8.28 -18.63
C GLU A 109 -4.33 -8.53 -18.81
N LYS A 110 -3.51 -8.16 -17.83
CA LYS A 110 -2.04 -8.31 -17.86
C LYS A 110 -1.53 -9.37 -16.88
N GLU A 111 -2.35 -9.72 -15.90
CA GLU A 111 -1.97 -10.71 -14.89
C GLU A 111 -1.99 -12.14 -15.47
N LYS A 112 -1.06 -12.99 -15.01
CA LYS A 112 -1.01 -14.42 -15.36
C LYS A 112 -2.22 -15.19 -14.82
N ALA A 113 -2.76 -14.78 -13.71
CA ALA A 113 -4.00 -15.22 -13.10
C ALA A 113 -4.58 -14.08 -12.26
N ILE A 114 -5.91 -14.00 -12.18
CA ILE A 114 -6.62 -12.95 -11.46
C ILE A 114 -6.36 -13.07 -9.97
N GLU A 115 -6.13 -11.94 -9.31
CA GLU A 115 -5.99 -11.87 -7.86
C GLU A 115 -7.33 -12.13 -7.16
N TRP A 116 -7.29 -12.86 -6.04
CA TRP A 116 -8.48 -13.21 -5.24
C TRP A 116 -8.86 -12.06 -4.30
N LYS A 117 -9.24 -10.94 -4.90
CA LYS A 117 -9.68 -9.74 -4.17
C LYS A 117 -10.64 -8.90 -4.98
N ASP A 118 -11.50 -8.18 -4.27
CA ASP A 118 -12.17 -6.98 -4.77
C ASP A 118 -11.53 -5.74 -4.13
N TYR A 119 -11.58 -4.61 -4.81
CA TYR A 119 -11.11 -3.35 -4.27
C TYR A 119 -11.99 -2.18 -4.69
N VAL A 120 -12.03 -1.14 -3.88
CA VAL A 120 -12.46 0.19 -4.30
C VAL A 120 -11.30 1.16 -4.08
N SER A 121 -10.93 1.86 -5.14
CA SER A 121 -9.87 2.88 -5.14
C SER A 121 -10.50 4.25 -5.19
N MET A 122 -10.06 5.14 -4.30
CA MET A 122 -10.61 6.48 -4.12
C MET A 122 -9.46 7.47 -4.10
N LEU A 123 -9.45 8.38 -5.07
CA LEU A 123 -8.48 9.46 -5.14
C LEU A 123 -9.00 10.63 -4.31
N TYR A 124 -8.21 11.06 -3.33
CA TYR A 124 -8.50 12.26 -2.55
C TYR A 124 -7.92 13.49 -3.26
N THR A 125 -8.75 14.45 -3.54
CA THR A 125 -8.40 15.73 -4.17
C THR A 125 -8.70 16.89 -3.23
N ASN A 126 -9.96 17.00 -2.82
CA ASN A 126 -10.48 17.99 -1.87
C ASN A 126 -11.81 17.49 -1.31
N ASP A 127 -12.24 18.06 -0.19
CA ASP A 127 -13.41 17.59 0.54
C ASP A 127 -14.70 17.67 -0.28
N HIS A 128 -14.88 18.72 -1.07
CA HIS A 128 -16.10 18.91 -1.87
C HIS A 128 -16.27 17.78 -2.91
N GLU A 129 -15.20 17.43 -3.65
CA GLU A 129 -15.24 16.35 -4.64
C GLU A 129 -15.37 14.96 -4.00
N VAL A 130 -14.73 14.76 -2.86
CA VAL A 130 -14.84 13.53 -2.07
C VAL A 130 -16.28 13.33 -1.61
N LEU A 131 -16.93 14.33 -1.01
CA LEU A 131 -18.33 14.29 -0.56
C LEU A 131 -19.31 13.99 -1.70
N GLN A 132 -19.01 14.45 -2.90
CA GLN A 132 -19.88 14.28 -4.06
C GLN A 132 -19.78 12.89 -4.68
N HIS A 133 -18.59 12.28 -4.70
CA HIS A 133 -18.30 11.08 -5.51
C HIS A 133 -17.99 9.82 -4.73
N TRP A 134 -17.51 9.93 -3.50
CA TRP A 134 -17.15 8.75 -2.72
C TRP A 134 -18.40 8.00 -2.22
N PRO A 135 -18.35 6.65 -2.18
CA PRO A 135 -19.44 5.88 -1.59
C PRO A 135 -19.72 6.34 -0.16
N PRO A 136 -20.99 6.50 0.25
CA PRO A 136 -21.33 6.98 1.60
C PRO A 136 -20.65 6.19 2.74
N GLN A 137 -20.42 4.88 2.54
CA GLN A 137 -19.76 4.01 3.50
C GLN A 137 -18.26 4.29 3.63
N CYS A 138 -17.66 4.93 2.63
CA CYS A 138 -16.23 5.21 2.56
C CYS A 138 -15.85 6.61 3.04
N ARG A 139 -16.82 7.48 3.30
CA ARG A 139 -16.59 8.88 3.71
C ARG A 139 -15.91 9.03 5.07
N VAL A 140 -15.91 7.99 5.89
CA VAL A 140 -15.14 7.97 7.14
C VAL A 140 -13.63 8.17 6.92
N VAL A 141 -13.15 7.91 5.70
CA VAL A 141 -11.76 8.14 5.32
C VAL A 141 -11.39 9.64 5.34
N GLU A 142 -12.36 10.54 5.09
CA GLU A 142 -12.15 12.00 5.18
C GLU A 142 -11.67 12.39 6.58
N VAL A 143 -12.38 11.87 7.61
CA VAL A 143 -12.03 12.15 9.01
C VAL A 143 -10.63 11.63 9.34
N LEU A 144 -10.23 10.47 8.77
CA LEU A 144 -8.87 9.94 8.93
C LEU A 144 -7.82 10.80 8.26
N MET A 145 -8.11 11.34 7.07
CA MET A 145 -7.17 12.22 6.37
C MET A 145 -6.98 13.55 7.08
N GLU A 146 -8.02 14.09 7.71
CA GLU A 146 -7.94 15.28 8.55
C GLU A 146 -7.14 15.01 9.83
N ASP A 147 -7.37 13.86 10.47
CA ASP A 147 -6.79 13.51 11.78
C ASP A 147 -5.30 13.09 11.68
N VAL A 148 -4.89 12.44 10.60
CA VAL A 148 -3.47 12.08 10.35
C VAL A 148 -2.58 13.32 10.17
N GLY A 149 -3.18 14.52 10.11
CA GLY A 149 -2.47 15.80 10.31
C GLY A 149 -1.19 15.93 9.50
N VAL A 150 -1.20 15.54 8.21
CA VAL A 150 -0.07 15.81 7.32
C VAL A 150 -0.04 17.32 7.03
N ARG A 151 0.24 18.11 8.07
CA ARG A 151 0.64 19.51 7.95
C ARG A 151 2.08 19.54 7.48
N LEU A 152 2.26 19.26 6.21
CA LEU A 152 3.52 19.50 5.55
C LEU A 152 3.58 21.00 5.24
N GLU A 153 4.19 21.76 6.13
CA GLU A 153 4.37 23.23 5.98
C GLU A 153 5.29 23.59 4.81
N GLU A 154 6.06 22.62 4.28
CA GLU A 154 6.94 22.86 3.15
C GLU A 154 6.25 22.56 1.81
N GLU A 155 6.17 23.55 0.95
CA GLU A 155 5.57 23.47 -0.39
C GLU A 155 6.13 22.30 -1.21
N ARG A 156 7.40 21.98 -1.07
CA ARG A 156 8.05 20.85 -1.73
C ARG A 156 7.48 19.50 -1.26
N MET A 157 7.29 19.32 0.04
CA MET A 157 6.72 18.11 0.59
C MET A 157 5.26 17.94 0.16
N ASN A 158 4.51 19.04 0.10
CA ASN A 158 3.14 19.02 -0.43
C ASN A 158 3.09 18.58 -1.90
N ARG A 159 4.07 18.95 -2.72
CA ARG A 159 4.16 18.45 -4.11
C ARG A 159 4.54 16.97 -4.19
N LEU A 160 5.47 16.52 -3.36
CA LEU A 160 5.93 15.13 -3.32
C LEU A 160 4.91 14.15 -2.71
N MET A 161 3.99 14.64 -1.89
CA MET A 161 2.92 13.86 -1.26
C MET A 161 1.53 14.40 -1.62
N GLY A 162 1.42 15.15 -2.71
CA GLY A 162 0.20 15.86 -3.11
C GLY A 162 -0.93 14.94 -3.57
N THR A 163 -0.59 13.79 -4.12
CA THR A 163 -1.58 12.77 -4.48
C THR A 163 -1.78 11.80 -3.32
N LYS A 164 -3.03 11.65 -2.90
CA LYS A 164 -3.42 10.68 -1.87
C LYS A 164 -4.48 9.76 -2.45
N MET A 165 -4.22 8.46 -2.41
CA MET A 165 -5.15 7.44 -2.90
C MET A 165 -5.45 6.45 -1.77
N VAL A 166 -6.72 6.25 -1.50
CA VAL A 166 -7.21 5.29 -0.52
C VAL A 166 -7.78 4.10 -1.26
N ASN A 167 -7.27 2.92 -0.95
CA ASN A 167 -7.90 1.68 -1.38
C ASN A 167 -8.56 1.00 -0.19
N MET A 168 -9.74 0.44 -0.40
CA MET A 168 -10.27 -0.59 0.47
C MET A 168 -10.19 -1.90 -0.30
N ASN A 169 -9.47 -2.87 0.24
CA ASN A 169 -9.34 -4.20 -0.35
C ASN A 169 -10.14 -5.20 0.48
N TYR A 170 -10.84 -6.07 -0.21
CA TYR A 170 -11.59 -7.17 0.38
C TYR A 170 -11.11 -8.49 -0.22
N TYR A 171 -10.68 -9.40 0.62
CA TYR A 171 -10.22 -10.73 0.25
C TYR A 171 -11.23 -11.75 0.77
N PRO A 172 -12.10 -12.29 -0.08
CA PRO A 172 -13.06 -13.31 0.33
C PRO A 172 -12.36 -14.53 0.92
N THR A 173 -13.01 -15.22 1.85
CA THR A 173 -12.54 -16.54 2.31
C THR A 173 -12.28 -17.45 1.12
N CYS A 174 -11.09 -17.98 1.02
CA CYS A 174 -10.66 -18.82 -0.10
C CYS A 174 -10.70 -20.30 0.29
N PRO A 175 -11.36 -21.17 -0.50
CA PRO A 175 -11.42 -22.60 -0.17
C PRO A 175 -10.07 -23.33 -0.33
N SER A 176 -9.15 -22.80 -1.14
CA SER A 176 -7.83 -23.36 -1.43
C SER A 176 -6.79 -22.25 -1.55
N PRO A 177 -6.35 -21.67 -0.41
CA PRO A 177 -5.43 -20.52 -0.39
C PRO A 177 -4.09 -20.79 -1.07
N GLU A 178 -3.65 -22.05 -1.10
CA GLU A 178 -2.41 -22.47 -1.75
C GLU A 178 -2.43 -22.34 -3.29
N LEU A 179 -3.62 -22.21 -3.87
CA LEU A 179 -3.79 -22.05 -5.32
C LEU A 179 -3.91 -20.59 -5.75
N THR A 180 -4.13 -19.66 -4.82
CA THR A 180 -4.50 -18.28 -5.12
C THR A 180 -3.55 -17.28 -4.46
N ILE A 181 -3.66 -16.02 -4.88
CA ILE A 181 -2.97 -14.90 -4.25
C ILE A 181 -3.95 -13.74 -4.08
N GLY A 182 -3.85 -13.02 -2.96
CA GLY A 182 -4.66 -11.83 -2.71
C GLY A 182 -4.15 -10.63 -3.49
N VAL A 183 -2.84 -10.36 -3.40
CA VAL A 183 -2.11 -9.39 -4.25
C VAL A 183 -0.79 -10.03 -4.66
N GLY A 184 -0.47 -9.95 -5.94
CA GLY A 184 0.80 -10.39 -6.50
C GLY A 184 2.01 -9.67 -5.87
N ARG A 185 3.20 -10.21 -6.05
CA ARG A 185 4.42 -9.60 -5.54
C ARG A 185 4.70 -8.28 -6.26
N HIS A 186 4.86 -7.20 -5.51
CA HIS A 186 5.09 -5.84 -6.02
C HIS A 186 5.81 -4.97 -4.98
N SER A 187 6.24 -3.80 -5.39
CA SER A 187 6.56 -2.65 -4.54
C SER A 187 5.54 -1.54 -4.79
N ASP A 188 5.41 -0.59 -3.88
CA ASP A 188 4.53 0.56 -4.06
C ASP A 188 5.25 1.68 -4.80
N MET A 189 4.60 2.32 -5.77
CA MET A 189 5.23 3.34 -6.60
C MET A 189 5.45 4.69 -5.91
N GLY A 190 4.67 4.98 -4.85
CA GLY A 190 4.62 6.29 -4.18
C GLY A 190 5.76 6.58 -3.22
N MET A 191 5.48 7.52 -2.33
CA MET A 191 6.41 7.91 -1.25
C MET A 191 6.33 6.95 -0.07
N LEU A 192 5.17 6.91 0.55
CA LEU A 192 4.84 6.06 1.70
C LEU A 192 3.44 5.48 1.51
N THR A 193 3.26 4.29 2.05
CA THR A 193 1.95 3.68 2.24
C THR A 193 1.68 3.54 3.73
N VAL A 194 0.51 4.01 4.16
CA VAL A 194 -0.03 3.79 5.50
C VAL A 194 -1.13 2.75 5.38
N LEU A 195 -0.96 1.60 6.02
CA LEU A 195 -1.87 0.46 5.89
C LEU A 195 -2.55 0.15 7.21
N LEU A 196 -3.87 0.21 7.20
CA LEU A 196 -4.71 -0.43 8.22
C LEU A 196 -5.05 -1.85 7.75
N GLN A 197 -4.80 -2.84 8.58
CA GLN A 197 -5.25 -4.22 8.35
C GLN A 197 -6.16 -4.70 9.48
N ASP A 198 -7.01 -5.66 9.17
CA ASP A 198 -7.79 -6.38 10.18
C ASP A 198 -6.93 -7.43 10.91
N GLY A 199 -7.54 -8.19 11.81
CA GLY A 199 -6.86 -9.23 12.59
C GLY A 199 -6.56 -10.54 11.84
N ILE A 200 -6.85 -10.61 10.52
CA ILE A 200 -6.75 -11.89 9.76
C ILE A 200 -5.31 -12.18 9.31
N GLY A 201 -4.47 -11.18 9.10
CA GLY A 201 -3.10 -11.35 8.60
C GLY A 201 -3.02 -11.56 7.09
N GLY A 202 -1.88 -12.09 6.62
CA GLY A 202 -1.66 -12.40 5.20
C GLY A 202 -0.82 -11.39 4.43
N LEU A 203 -0.28 -10.33 5.05
CA LEU A 203 0.72 -9.45 4.45
C LEU A 203 2.12 -10.05 4.61
N TYR A 204 2.83 -10.22 3.50
CA TYR A 204 4.18 -10.78 3.48
C TYR A 204 5.15 -9.79 2.83
N VAL A 205 6.30 -9.63 3.44
CA VAL A 205 7.42 -8.86 2.92
C VAL A 205 8.58 -9.79 2.57
N LYS A 206 9.31 -9.49 1.52
CA LYS A 206 10.49 -10.22 1.07
C LYS A 206 11.73 -9.71 1.80
N LEU A 207 12.41 -10.60 2.48
CA LEU A 207 13.66 -10.33 3.16
C LEU A 207 14.86 -10.34 2.19
N ASP A 208 16.00 -9.83 2.62
CA ASP A 208 17.23 -9.76 1.79
C ASP A 208 17.80 -11.15 1.43
N ASN A 209 17.55 -12.15 2.25
CA ASN A 209 17.92 -13.54 1.96
C ASN A 209 16.97 -14.22 0.94
N GLY A 210 15.95 -13.48 0.44
CA GLY A 210 14.97 -13.99 -0.51
C GLY A 210 13.75 -14.66 0.12
N ASP A 211 13.75 -14.91 1.42
CA ASP A 211 12.62 -15.49 2.15
C ASP A 211 11.46 -14.49 2.26
N TRP A 212 10.27 -15.03 2.48
CA TRP A 212 9.07 -14.26 2.77
C TRP A 212 8.71 -14.37 4.24
N ALA A 213 8.49 -13.21 4.90
CA ALA A 213 8.05 -13.14 6.28
C ALA A 213 6.72 -12.39 6.40
N GLU A 214 5.85 -12.85 7.28
CA GLU A 214 4.56 -12.23 7.55
C GLU A 214 4.73 -11.03 8.48
N ILE A 215 4.08 -9.91 8.13
CA ILE A 215 3.83 -8.78 9.02
C ILE A 215 2.56 -9.11 9.80
N PRO A 216 2.66 -9.56 11.06
CA PRO A 216 1.48 -9.97 11.81
C PRO A 216 0.60 -8.75 12.09
N PRO A 217 -0.73 -8.90 12.06
CA PRO A 217 -1.62 -7.84 12.50
C PRO A 217 -1.42 -7.57 13.99
N LEU A 218 -1.41 -6.30 14.35
CA LEU A 218 -1.37 -5.82 15.72
C LEU A 218 -2.53 -4.85 15.94
N ASP A 219 -3.34 -5.11 16.96
CA ASP A 219 -4.52 -4.30 17.23
C ASP A 219 -4.15 -2.84 17.50
N GLY A 220 -4.86 -1.93 16.83
CA GLY A 220 -4.62 -0.49 16.94
C GLY A 220 -3.34 0.00 16.27
N ALA A 221 -2.55 -0.86 15.62
CA ALA A 221 -1.36 -0.43 14.89
C ALA A 221 -1.67 -0.12 13.42
N LEU A 222 -0.85 0.74 12.83
CA LEU A 222 -0.75 0.94 11.40
C LEU A 222 0.57 0.37 10.88
N VAL A 223 0.56 -0.18 9.67
CA VAL A 223 1.78 -0.59 8.98
C VAL A 223 2.21 0.53 8.05
N ILE A 224 3.48 0.88 8.09
CA ILE A 224 4.08 1.87 7.21
C ILE A 224 5.07 1.16 6.30
N ASN A 225 5.03 1.46 5.00
CA ASN A 225 6.07 1.02 4.09
C ASN A 225 6.55 2.12 3.15
N VAL A 226 7.84 2.03 2.87
CA VAL A 226 8.54 2.90 1.92
C VAL A 226 8.15 2.50 0.50
N GLY A 227 7.83 3.51 -0.33
CA GLY A 227 7.58 3.30 -1.75
C GLY A 227 8.78 3.63 -2.64
N ASP A 228 8.67 3.28 -3.92
CA ASP A 228 9.73 3.42 -4.92
C ASP A 228 10.22 4.87 -5.08
N THR A 229 9.30 5.84 -5.03
CA THR A 229 9.65 7.26 -5.14
C THR A 229 10.55 7.70 -3.98
N LEU A 230 10.27 7.29 -2.75
CA LEU A 230 11.13 7.62 -1.61
C LEU A 230 12.48 6.90 -1.71
N GLN A 231 12.52 5.68 -2.24
CA GLN A 231 13.78 4.99 -2.53
C GLN A 231 14.59 5.76 -3.59
N ILE A 232 13.97 6.25 -4.65
CA ILE A 232 14.63 7.05 -5.70
C ILE A 232 15.18 8.35 -5.10
N LEU A 233 14.35 9.13 -4.38
CA LEU A 233 14.73 10.41 -3.76
C LEU A 233 15.89 10.24 -2.78
N SER A 234 15.89 9.17 -2.00
CA SER A 234 16.96 8.86 -1.05
C SER A 234 18.18 8.19 -1.67
N ASN A 235 18.25 8.13 -3.01
CA ASN A 235 19.32 7.46 -3.76
C ASN A 235 19.55 5.99 -3.33
N GLY A 236 18.48 5.31 -2.91
CA GLY A 236 18.50 3.92 -2.44
C GLY A 236 18.86 3.74 -0.98
N LYS A 237 18.94 4.82 -0.19
CA LYS A 237 19.15 4.73 1.26
C LYS A 237 17.96 4.05 1.94
N TYR A 238 16.74 4.50 1.64
CA TYR A 238 15.52 3.85 2.11
C TYR A 238 15.07 2.79 1.11
N LYS A 239 14.55 1.69 1.62
CA LYS A 239 14.27 0.49 0.85
C LYS A 239 12.76 0.36 0.58
N SER A 240 12.35 0.45 -0.67
CA SER A 240 11.02 0.00 -1.09
C SER A 240 11.01 -1.53 -1.18
N ALA A 241 10.39 -2.21 -0.23
CA ALA A 241 10.44 -3.67 -0.18
C ALA A 241 9.37 -4.32 -1.06
N GLU A 242 9.75 -5.44 -1.70
CA GLU A 242 8.82 -6.31 -2.40
C GLU A 242 7.89 -6.98 -1.38
N HIS A 243 6.59 -6.90 -1.63
CA HIS A 243 5.59 -7.49 -0.73
C HIS A 243 4.43 -8.11 -1.52
N ARG A 244 3.61 -8.92 -0.84
CA ARG A 244 2.47 -9.64 -1.42
C ARG A 244 1.42 -9.92 -0.36
N VAL A 245 0.19 -10.24 -0.79
CA VAL A 245 -0.89 -10.64 0.11
C VAL A 245 -1.32 -12.07 -0.20
N ARG A 246 -1.35 -12.90 0.83
CA ARG A 246 -1.88 -14.26 0.79
C ARG A 246 -3.37 -14.26 1.10
N THR A 247 -4.10 -15.15 0.47
CA THR A 247 -5.48 -15.49 0.82
C THR A 247 -5.52 -16.44 2.01
N THR A 248 -6.68 -16.58 2.64
CA THR A 248 -6.90 -17.46 3.78
C THR A 248 -8.26 -18.16 3.71
N ASN A 249 -8.39 -19.29 4.41
CA ASN A 249 -9.63 -20.04 4.56
C ASN A 249 -10.30 -19.84 5.92
N ILE A 250 -9.69 -19.06 6.83
CA ILE A 250 -10.23 -18.84 8.18
C ILE A 250 -11.27 -17.71 8.24
N GLY A 251 -11.28 -16.81 7.26
CA GLY A 251 -12.20 -15.69 7.21
C GLY A 251 -11.94 -14.79 6.00
N SER A 252 -12.83 -13.84 5.77
CA SER A 252 -12.57 -12.76 4.81
C SER A 252 -11.70 -11.69 5.47
N ARG A 253 -10.73 -11.18 4.73
CA ARG A 253 -9.81 -10.13 5.18
C ARG A 253 -10.18 -8.79 4.57
N VAL A 254 -10.02 -7.71 5.34
CA VAL A 254 -10.06 -6.33 4.87
C VAL A 254 -8.72 -5.65 5.15
N SER A 255 -8.26 -4.85 4.20
CA SER A 255 -7.16 -3.92 4.44
C SER A 255 -7.39 -2.60 3.73
N VAL A 256 -6.89 -1.52 4.33
CA VAL A 256 -7.08 -0.17 3.81
C VAL A 256 -5.71 0.53 3.71
N PRO A 257 -5.01 0.39 2.58
CA PRO A 257 -3.83 1.19 2.31
C PRO A 257 -4.20 2.60 1.87
N ILE A 258 -3.48 3.57 2.40
CA ILE A 258 -3.46 4.97 1.97
C ILE A 258 -2.10 5.22 1.34
N PHE A 259 -2.10 5.47 0.05
CA PHE A 259 -0.89 5.74 -0.72
C PHE A 259 -0.68 7.25 -0.82
N THR A 260 0.55 7.69 -0.60
CA THR A 260 0.99 9.06 -0.88
C THR A 260 1.97 9.05 -2.04
N ALA A 261 1.80 9.99 -2.96
CA ALA A 261 2.64 10.06 -4.15
C ALA A 261 2.82 11.50 -4.63
N PRO A 262 3.87 11.79 -5.42
CA PRO A 262 4.01 13.08 -6.08
C PRO A 262 2.84 13.39 -7.02
N ASN A 263 2.66 14.67 -7.30
CA ASN A 263 1.80 15.05 -8.42
C ASN A 263 2.39 14.50 -9.73
N PRO A 264 1.56 14.11 -10.71
CA PRO A 264 2.03 13.53 -11.97
C PRO A 264 3.05 14.40 -12.74
N SER A 265 2.96 15.72 -12.62
CA SER A 265 3.86 16.69 -13.24
C SER A 265 5.19 16.91 -12.50
N GLU A 266 5.35 16.32 -11.32
CA GLU A 266 6.59 16.47 -10.54
C GLU A 266 7.71 15.61 -11.12
N LYS A 267 8.93 16.16 -11.04
CA LYS A 267 10.15 15.40 -11.33
C LYS A 267 10.61 14.66 -10.08
N ILE A 268 10.91 13.40 -10.26
CA ILE A 268 11.50 12.54 -9.24
C ILE A 268 12.92 12.13 -9.67
N GLY A 269 13.82 12.13 -8.72
CA GLY A 269 15.22 11.74 -8.90
C GLY A 269 15.94 11.87 -7.56
N PRO A 270 17.17 11.36 -7.44
CA PRO A 270 17.93 11.48 -6.21
C PRO A 270 18.10 12.93 -5.78
N LEU A 271 17.90 13.20 -4.51
CA LEU A 271 18.09 14.53 -3.95
C LEU A 271 19.56 14.97 -4.12
N PRO A 272 19.85 16.19 -4.62
CA PRO A 272 21.22 16.64 -4.86
C PRO A 272 22.13 16.56 -3.62
N GLU A 273 21.55 16.75 -2.43
CA GLU A 273 22.23 16.64 -1.15
C GLU A 273 22.73 15.22 -0.90
N VAL A 274 21.88 14.23 -1.21
CA VAL A 274 22.21 12.81 -1.05
C VAL A 274 23.26 12.38 -2.07
N VAL A 275 23.11 12.81 -3.33
CA VAL A 275 24.09 12.50 -4.37
C VAL A 275 25.47 13.10 -4.04
N ARG A 276 25.52 14.33 -3.49
CA ARG A 276 26.79 14.94 -3.05
C ARG A 276 27.48 14.14 -1.96
N HIS A 277 26.70 13.53 -1.05
CA HIS A 277 27.24 12.67 0.00
C HIS A 277 27.70 11.31 -0.56
N ASP A 278 26.90 10.69 -1.42
CA ASP A 278 27.16 9.33 -1.96
C ASP A 278 28.18 9.33 -3.10
N GLY A 279 28.43 10.47 -3.74
CA GLY A 279 29.35 10.63 -4.86
C GLY A 279 28.83 10.13 -6.22
N VAL A 280 27.70 9.43 -6.26
CA VAL A 280 27.10 8.87 -7.48
C VAL A 280 25.58 8.83 -7.38
N ALA A 281 24.90 9.18 -8.47
CA ALA A 281 23.45 8.99 -8.59
C ALA A 281 23.15 7.55 -9.06
N ARG A 282 22.36 6.82 -8.30
CA ARG A 282 21.91 5.45 -8.63
C ARG A 282 20.64 5.42 -9.46
N TYR A 283 19.94 6.55 -9.52
CA TYR A 283 18.69 6.72 -10.26
C TYR A 283 18.79 7.98 -11.11
N LYS A 284 18.07 8.00 -12.24
CA LYS A 284 17.95 9.17 -13.11
C LYS A 284 16.79 10.05 -12.70
N GLU A 285 16.81 11.32 -13.10
CA GLU A 285 15.67 12.21 -12.99
C GLU A 285 14.65 11.89 -14.10
N LEU A 286 13.36 11.79 -13.73
CA LEU A 286 12.26 11.53 -14.66
C LEU A 286 10.95 12.16 -14.15
N LEU A 287 9.97 12.32 -15.02
CA LEU A 287 8.63 12.74 -14.61
C LEU A 287 7.92 11.59 -13.86
N PHE A 288 7.24 11.92 -12.76
CA PHE A 288 6.46 10.91 -12.04
C PHE A 288 5.36 10.30 -12.91
N GLN A 289 4.77 11.07 -13.83
CA GLN A 289 3.81 10.54 -14.82
C GLN A 289 4.41 9.40 -15.66
N ASP A 290 5.67 9.51 -16.08
CA ASP A 290 6.33 8.46 -16.88
C ASP A 290 6.58 7.21 -16.03
N TYR A 291 6.94 7.40 -14.76
CA TYR A 291 7.06 6.30 -13.80
C TYR A 291 5.73 5.58 -13.58
N MET A 292 4.65 6.34 -13.39
CA MET A 292 3.28 5.81 -13.26
C MET A 292 2.88 5.00 -14.49
N ASN A 293 3.12 5.53 -15.68
CA ASN A 293 2.79 4.84 -16.94
C ASN A 293 3.54 3.51 -17.07
N ASN A 294 4.83 3.48 -16.69
CA ASN A 294 5.62 2.26 -16.64
C ASN A 294 5.06 1.28 -15.60
N PHE A 295 4.74 1.75 -14.39
CA PHE A 295 4.22 0.93 -13.29
C PHE A 295 2.90 0.26 -13.66
N PHE A 296 1.90 1.03 -14.11
CA PHE A 296 0.58 0.51 -14.52
C PHE A 296 0.60 -0.20 -15.87
N GLY A 297 1.69 -0.04 -16.62
CA GLY A 297 1.91 -0.70 -17.90
C GLY A 297 2.29 -2.18 -17.78
N GLN A 298 2.60 -2.67 -16.58
CA GLN A 298 3.11 -4.01 -16.34
C GLN A 298 2.27 -4.77 -15.30
N PRO A 299 2.27 -6.11 -15.33
CA PRO A 299 1.68 -6.92 -14.25
C PRO A 299 2.49 -6.78 -12.96
N HIS A 300 1.90 -7.19 -11.85
CA HIS A 300 2.63 -7.36 -10.60
C HIS A 300 3.72 -8.44 -10.75
N ASP A 301 4.97 -8.04 -10.94
CA ASP A 301 6.13 -8.91 -11.11
C ASP A 301 7.36 -8.40 -10.32
N GLY A 302 7.16 -8.17 -9.03
CA GLY A 302 8.19 -7.70 -8.11
C GLY A 302 8.55 -6.23 -8.33
N LYS A 303 9.85 -5.92 -8.35
CA LYS A 303 10.39 -4.54 -8.41
C LYS A 303 10.85 -4.10 -9.80
N LYS A 304 10.41 -4.73 -10.85
CA LYS A 304 10.84 -4.38 -12.23
C LYS A 304 10.51 -2.94 -12.62
N SER A 305 9.46 -2.36 -12.04
CA SER A 305 9.12 -0.95 -12.28
C SER A 305 10.23 0.00 -11.83
N LEU A 306 10.95 -0.33 -10.75
CA LEU A 306 12.04 0.49 -10.25
C LEU A 306 13.28 0.49 -11.18
N ASP A 307 13.47 -0.60 -11.95
CA ASP A 307 14.58 -0.67 -12.92
C ASP A 307 14.45 0.40 -14.01
N PHE A 308 13.24 0.85 -14.34
CA PHE A 308 12.98 1.96 -15.25
C PHE A 308 13.63 3.28 -14.79
N ALA A 309 13.74 3.48 -13.48
CA ALA A 309 14.34 4.69 -12.90
C ALA A 309 15.86 4.58 -12.62
N ARG A 310 16.49 3.41 -12.82
CA ARG A 310 17.93 3.24 -12.58
C ARG A 310 18.75 4.14 -13.50
N ALA A 311 19.84 4.69 -12.97
CA ALA A 311 20.89 5.29 -13.79
C ALA A 311 21.67 4.19 -14.51
N ASP A 312 22.18 4.52 -15.71
CA ASP A 312 22.98 3.63 -16.54
C ASP A 312 24.35 3.36 -15.88
#